data_7205d09b740033f6da2010fdfc25d717
#
_entry.id   7205d09b740033f6da2010fdfc25d717
#
_cell.length_a   1.000
_cell.length_b   1.000
_cell.length_c   1.000
_cell.angle_alpha   90.00
_cell.angle_beta   90.00
_cell.angle_gamma   90.00
#
_symmetry.space_group_name_H-M   'P 1'
#
loop_
_entity.id
_entity.type
_entity.pdbx_description
1 polymer ?
#
loop_
_entity_poly.entity_id
_entity_poly.type
_entity_poly.pdbx_seq_one_letter_code
_entity_poly.pdbx_strand_id
1 'polypeptide(L)'
;TAKAGVSVTQSVCLKIAEYCLCDMTRISKETEKLIDYAYESKEVTEEAVELLVAKDTDYKTYQIVEFIARRDFKNAYKVLDDISSPSEKQVLFVSLYYQIRRMFYASVTKESLAETASMLSCKEFAVKKAKEQAAKFSPKRLKNIVDKLARYDFKFKSGALSLDNAFYEGVLSVMCDA
;
A
#
# COMPACT_ATOMS: atom_id res chain seq x y z
N THR A 1 14.68 10.36 18.84
CA THR A 1 16.11 10.05 18.52
C THR A 1 17.07 11.01 19.26
N ALA A 2 16.91 12.34 19.15
CA ALA A 2 17.82 13.30 19.82
C ALA A 2 17.96 13.07 21.34
N LYS A 3 16.87 12.75 22.05
CA LYS A 3 16.91 12.45 23.50
C LYS A 3 17.60 11.13 23.84
N ALA A 4 17.65 10.18 22.89
CA ALA A 4 18.27 8.88 23.08
C ALA A 4 19.75 8.83 22.63
N GLY A 5 20.30 9.94 22.11
CA GLY A 5 21.67 10.03 21.60
C GLY A 5 21.93 9.15 20.37
N VAL A 6 20.88 8.84 19.61
CA VAL A 6 20.96 8.04 18.38
C VAL A 6 20.77 8.95 17.17
N SER A 7 21.68 8.88 16.21
CA SER A 7 21.63 9.64 14.96
C SER A 7 20.74 8.96 13.93
N VAL A 8 20.12 9.78 13.08
CA VAL A 8 19.26 9.31 11.99
C VAL A 8 19.32 10.32 10.84
N THR A 9 19.43 9.85 9.60
CA THR A 9 19.41 10.72 8.43
C THR A 9 17.99 11.11 8.05
N GLN A 10 17.84 12.20 7.29
CA GLN A 10 16.53 12.62 6.79
C GLN A 10 15.90 11.57 5.88
N SER A 11 16.70 10.88 5.07
CA SER A 11 16.21 9.80 4.19
C SER A 11 15.58 8.67 5.00
N VAL A 12 16.23 8.25 6.09
CA VAL A 12 15.72 7.22 7.00
C VAL A 12 14.43 7.67 7.68
N CYS A 13 14.34 8.92 8.13
CA CYS A 13 13.10 9.46 8.72
C CYS A 13 11.93 9.43 7.72
N LEU A 14 12.17 9.84 6.47
CA LEU A 14 11.16 9.80 5.41
C LEU A 14 10.71 8.37 5.10
N LYS A 15 11.64 7.43 5.08
CA LYS A 15 11.35 6.00 4.84
C LYS A 15 10.48 5.40 5.96
N ILE A 16 10.78 5.70 7.22
CA ILE A 16 9.95 5.29 8.38
C ILE A 16 8.53 5.88 8.24
N ALA A 17 8.44 7.18 7.95
CA ALA A 17 7.15 7.84 7.79
C ALA A 17 6.32 7.23 6.64
N GLU A 18 6.97 6.89 5.53
CA GLU A 18 6.32 6.25 4.39
C GLU A 18 5.84 4.83 4.72
N TYR A 19 6.65 4.00 5.38
CA TYR A 19 6.28 2.64 5.79
C TYR A 19 5.12 2.63 6.79
N CYS A 20 5.05 3.64 7.65
CA CYS A 20 3.98 3.83 8.62
C CYS A 20 2.79 4.66 8.09
N LEU A 21 2.78 5.05 6.81
CA LEU A 21 1.74 5.88 6.18
C LEU A 21 1.48 7.19 6.94
N CYS A 22 2.54 7.83 7.46
CA CYS A 22 2.47 9.06 8.28
C CYS A 22 1.57 8.91 9.53
N ASP A 23 1.37 7.69 10.03
CA ASP A 23 0.67 7.45 11.28
C ASP A 23 1.62 7.66 12.47
N MET A 24 1.39 8.73 13.24
CA MET A 24 2.29 9.14 14.31
C MET A 24 2.42 8.10 15.43
N THR A 25 1.34 7.36 15.72
CA THR A 25 1.38 6.30 16.74
C THR A 25 2.27 5.16 16.32
N ARG A 26 2.19 4.76 15.04
CA ARG A 26 3.07 3.72 14.47
C ARG A 26 4.51 4.21 14.38
N ILE A 27 4.73 5.43 13.85
CA ILE A 27 6.07 6.03 13.76
C ILE A 27 6.74 6.03 15.13
N SER A 28 6.01 6.41 16.22
CA SER A 28 6.58 6.39 17.57
C SER A 28 7.04 4.98 17.97
N LYS A 29 6.17 3.97 17.83
CA LYS A 29 6.48 2.59 18.20
C LYS A 29 7.64 2.01 17.39
N GLU A 30 7.64 2.22 16.07
CA GLU A 30 8.71 1.73 15.21
C GLU A 30 10.04 2.47 15.48
N THR A 31 9.97 3.76 15.81
CA THR A 31 11.15 4.55 16.17
C THR A 31 11.74 4.10 17.50
N GLU A 32 10.94 3.79 18.52
CA GLU A 32 11.40 3.24 19.80
C GLU A 32 12.17 1.93 19.58
N LYS A 33 11.60 1.00 18.83
CA LYS A 33 12.22 -0.28 18.45
C LYS A 33 13.57 -0.09 17.72
N LEU A 34 13.62 0.88 16.79
CA LEU A 34 14.86 1.19 16.07
C LEU A 34 15.94 1.82 16.99
N ILE A 35 15.54 2.64 17.96
CA ILE A 35 16.45 3.22 18.97
C ILE A 35 17.05 2.12 19.83
N ASP A 36 16.23 1.17 20.28
CA ASP A 36 16.69 0.04 21.10
C ASP A 36 17.68 -0.84 20.31
N TYR A 37 17.38 -1.11 19.04
CA TYR A 37 18.27 -1.86 18.15
C TYR A 37 19.61 -1.13 17.91
N ALA A 38 19.56 0.18 17.73
CA ALA A 38 20.74 1.02 17.48
C ALA A 38 21.45 1.48 18.75
N TYR A 39 21.16 0.87 19.92
CA TYR A 39 21.72 1.31 21.20
C TYR A 39 23.26 1.30 21.23
N GLU A 40 23.89 0.29 20.65
CA GLU A 40 25.34 0.16 20.59
C GLU A 40 25.96 0.98 19.45
N SER A 41 25.38 0.90 18.23
CA SER A 41 25.89 1.59 17.04
C SER A 41 25.67 3.10 17.05
N LYS A 42 24.72 3.59 17.85
CA LYS A 42 24.30 5.00 17.92
C LYS A 42 23.81 5.58 16.60
N GLU A 43 23.48 4.71 15.63
CA GLU A 43 23.00 5.12 14.31
C GLU A 43 21.90 4.19 13.81
N VAL A 44 20.78 4.77 13.32
CA VAL A 44 19.73 4.04 12.62
C VAL A 44 20.02 4.09 11.13
N THR A 45 20.30 2.93 10.54
CA THR A 45 20.58 2.78 9.10
C THR A 45 19.32 2.42 8.31
N GLU A 46 19.39 2.54 6.98
CA GLU A 46 18.30 2.10 6.10
C GLU A 46 18.08 0.59 6.18
N GLU A 47 19.15 -0.18 6.34
CA GLU A 47 19.08 -1.64 6.50
C GLU A 47 18.32 -2.03 7.78
N ALA A 48 18.55 -1.31 8.88
CA ALA A 48 17.82 -1.52 10.13
C ALA A 48 16.31 -1.23 9.95
N VAL A 49 15.95 -0.19 9.17
CA VAL A 49 14.55 0.10 8.85
C VAL A 49 13.93 -1.02 8.01
N GLU A 50 14.63 -1.49 6.96
CA GLU A 50 14.14 -2.61 6.14
C GLU A 50 13.93 -3.89 6.93
N LEU A 51 14.81 -4.15 7.90
CA LEU A 51 14.77 -5.35 8.73
C LEU A 51 13.67 -5.31 9.79
N LEU A 52 13.47 -4.17 10.44
CA LEU A 52 12.69 -4.08 11.67
C LEU A 52 11.32 -3.42 11.52
N VAL A 53 11.19 -2.46 10.59
CA VAL A 53 9.93 -1.73 10.44
C VAL A 53 8.92 -2.55 9.65
N ALA A 54 7.83 -2.92 10.29
CA ALA A 54 6.74 -3.62 9.63
C ALA A 54 6.03 -2.69 8.63
N LYS A 55 6.12 -3.04 7.34
CA LYS A 55 5.39 -2.33 6.28
C LYS A 55 3.89 -2.52 6.45
N ASP A 56 3.15 -1.41 6.41
CA ASP A 56 1.69 -1.47 6.43
C ASP A 56 1.15 -2.18 5.18
N THR A 57 0.00 -2.85 5.30
CA THR A 57 -0.62 -3.52 4.16
C THR A 57 -0.99 -2.52 3.05
N ASP A 58 -1.44 -1.32 3.41
CA ASP A 58 -1.70 -0.28 2.43
C ASP A 58 -0.41 0.19 1.74
N TYR A 59 0.74 0.20 2.45
CA TYR A 59 2.03 0.48 1.81
C TYR A 59 2.40 -0.59 0.77
N LYS A 60 2.25 -1.87 1.10
CA LYS A 60 2.43 -2.98 0.13
C LYS A 60 1.50 -2.81 -1.08
N THR A 61 0.24 -2.42 -0.83
CA THR A 61 -0.73 -2.14 -1.89
C THR A 61 -0.29 -1.00 -2.79
N TYR A 62 0.21 0.11 -2.24
CA TYR A 62 0.73 1.24 -3.04
C TYR A 62 1.94 0.82 -3.89
N GLN A 63 2.86 0.01 -3.33
CA GLN A 63 4.00 -0.52 -4.08
C GLN A 63 3.56 -1.40 -5.26
N ILE A 64 2.63 -2.32 -5.03
CA ILE A 64 2.10 -3.20 -6.07
C ILE A 64 1.50 -2.38 -7.21
N VAL A 65 0.63 -1.42 -6.89
CA VAL A 65 0.00 -0.55 -7.90
C VAL A 65 1.04 0.27 -8.65
N GLU A 66 2.07 0.78 -7.97
CA GLU A 66 3.16 1.54 -8.59
C GLU A 66 3.98 0.68 -9.56
N PHE A 67 4.35 -0.54 -9.17
CA PHE A 67 5.06 -1.48 -10.03
C PHE A 67 4.21 -1.88 -11.25
N ILE A 68 2.93 -2.15 -11.05
CA ILE A 68 1.99 -2.44 -12.14
C ILE A 68 1.90 -1.26 -13.11
N ALA A 69 1.78 -0.03 -12.60
CA ALA A 69 1.69 1.18 -13.41
C ALA A 69 2.96 1.43 -14.25
N ARG A 70 4.12 0.98 -13.77
CA ARG A 70 5.41 1.02 -14.48
C ARG A 70 5.67 -0.22 -15.35
N ARG A 71 4.76 -1.20 -15.36
CA ARG A 71 4.93 -2.52 -15.98
C ARG A 71 6.10 -3.31 -15.43
N ASP A 72 6.51 -3.03 -14.20
CA ASP A 72 7.54 -3.77 -13.47
C ASP A 72 6.90 -4.95 -12.72
N PHE A 73 6.41 -5.90 -13.50
CA PHE A 73 5.71 -7.07 -12.96
C PHE A 73 6.62 -7.96 -12.10
N LYS A 74 7.93 -7.96 -12.38
CA LYS A 74 8.91 -8.73 -11.60
C LYS A 74 8.93 -8.27 -10.13
N ASN A 75 9.00 -6.97 -9.89
CA ASN A 75 8.99 -6.44 -8.52
C ASN A 75 7.60 -6.48 -7.89
N ALA A 76 6.52 -6.35 -8.68
CA ALA A 76 5.16 -6.60 -8.17
C ALA A 76 5.01 -8.02 -7.65
N TYR A 77 5.48 -9.04 -8.38
CA TYR A 77 5.45 -10.44 -7.94
C TYR A 77 6.28 -10.68 -6.67
N LYS A 78 7.45 -10.06 -6.52
CA LYS A 78 8.23 -10.20 -5.27
C LYS A 78 7.43 -9.76 -4.04
N VAL A 79 6.70 -8.63 -4.13
CA VAL A 79 5.86 -8.17 -3.02
C VAL A 79 4.71 -9.13 -2.76
N LEU A 80 4.19 -9.80 -3.79
CA LEU A 80 3.13 -10.81 -3.65
C LEU A 80 3.65 -12.11 -3.03
N ASP A 81 4.86 -12.54 -3.39
CA ASP A 81 5.49 -13.75 -2.87
C ASP A 81 5.79 -13.66 -1.36
N ASP A 82 6.03 -12.43 -0.84
CA ASP A 82 6.21 -12.19 0.58
C ASP A 82 4.91 -12.36 1.40
N ILE A 83 3.77 -12.62 0.73
CA ILE A 83 2.46 -12.77 1.36
C ILE A 83 2.10 -14.23 1.42
N SER A 84 2.34 -14.86 2.57
CA SER A 84 2.17 -16.30 2.74
C SER A 84 0.86 -16.69 3.39
N SER A 85 0.33 -15.85 4.30
CA SER A 85 -0.86 -16.24 5.08
C SER A 85 -2.17 -15.93 4.35
N PRO A 86 -3.21 -16.79 4.50
CA PRO A 86 -4.54 -16.51 3.94
C PRO A 86 -5.14 -15.18 4.41
N SER A 87 -4.92 -14.81 5.67
CA SER A 87 -5.41 -13.54 6.23
C SER A 87 -4.75 -12.33 5.56
N GLU A 88 -3.43 -12.37 5.32
CA GLU A 88 -2.73 -11.30 4.61
C GLU A 88 -3.21 -11.17 3.15
N LYS A 89 -3.40 -12.30 2.46
CA LYS A 89 -3.96 -12.30 1.09
C LYS A 89 -5.32 -11.63 1.04
N GLN A 90 -6.21 -11.97 1.98
CA GLN A 90 -7.54 -11.37 2.05
C GLN A 90 -7.47 -9.86 2.33
N VAL A 91 -6.66 -9.43 3.30
CA VAL A 91 -6.49 -8.01 3.64
C VAL A 91 -5.91 -7.26 2.46
N LEU A 92 -4.86 -7.78 1.81
CA LEU A 92 -4.25 -7.14 0.65
C LEU A 92 -5.22 -7.04 -0.54
N PHE A 93 -6.01 -8.08 -0.80
CA PHE A 93 -7.00 -8.08 -1.87
C PHE A 93 -8.04 -6.97 -1.68
N VAL A 94 -8.54 -6.83 -0.45
CA VAL A 94 -9.48 -5.77 -0.06
C VAL A 94 -8.83 -4.39 -0.15
N SER A 95 -7.59 -4.24 0.33
CA SER A 95 -6.83 -2.98 0.22
C SER A 95 -6.58 -2.59 -1.23
N LEU A 96 -6.25 -3.56 -2.10
CA LEU A 96 -6.08 -3.33 -3.53
C LEU A 96 -7.37 -2.83 -4.19
N TYR A 97 -8.50 -3.45 -3.88
CA TYR A 97 -9.81 -2.99 -4.36
C TYR A 97 -10.09 -1.54 -3.94
N TYR A 98 -9.90 -1.22 -2.65
CA TYR A 98 -10.13 0.13 -2.16
C TYR A 98 -9.15 1.15 -2.75
N GLN A 99 -7.90 0.79 -2.98
CA GLN A 99 -6.92 1.67 -3.60
C GLN A 99 -7.28 1.98 -5.06
N ILE A 100 -7.60 0.97 -5.86
CA ILE A 100 -8.02 1.19 -7.26
C ILE A 100 -9.33 1.98 -7.32
N ARG A 101 -10.27 1.72 -6.41
CA ARG A 101 -11.50 2.50 -6.29
C ARG A 101 -11.21 3.96 -5.94
N ARG A 102 -10.31 4.24 -5.00
CA ARG A 102 -9.85 5.61 -4.68
C ARG A 102 -9.23 6.30 -5.90
N MET A 103 -8.37 5.57 -6.63
CA MET A 103 -7.76 6.09 -7.87
C MET A 103 -8.83 6.45 -8.91
N PHE A 104 -9.84 5.60 -9.10
CA PHE A 104 -10.94 5.88 -10.01
C PHE A 104 -11.67 7.17 -9.61
N TYR A 105 -12.12 7.27 -8.35
CA TYR A 105 -12.79 8.48 -7.86
C TYR A 105 -11.91 9.72 -7.97
N ALA A 106 -10.65 9.63 -7.56
CA ALA A 106 -9.69 10.74 -7.64
C ALA A 106 -9.40 11.18 -9.09
N SER A 107 -9.62 10.31 -10.08
CA SER A 107 -9.44 10.63 -11.50
C SER A 107 -10.63 11.34 -12.14
N VAL A 108 -11.83 11.23 -11.56
CA VAL A 108 -13.07 11.78 -12.14
C VAL A 108 -13.66 12.91 -11.31
N THR A 109 -13.32 13.02 -10.02
CA THR A 109 -13.83 14.08 -9.14
C THR A 109 -13.17 15.43 -9.41
N LYS A 110 -13.95 16.51 -9.19
CA LYS A 110 -13.47 17.89 -9.19
C LYS A 110 -13.29 18.44 -7.77
N GLU A 111 -13.67 17.67 -6.76
CA GLU A 111 -13.64 18.04 -5.35
C GLU A 111 -12.21 18.19 -4.82
N SER A 112 -12.05 18.91 -3.72
CA SER A 112 -10.78 19.03 -3.00
C SER A 112 -10.32 17.68 -2.42
N LEU A 113 -9.05 17.60 -2.00
CA LEU A 113 -8.52 16.38 -1.35
C LEU A 113 -9.29 16.07 -0.05
N ALA A 114 -9.61 17.09 0.74
CA ALA A 114 -10.34 16.94 2.00
C ALA A 114 -11.78 16.43 1.80
N GLU A 115 -12.51 17.00 0.85
CA GLU A 115 -13.86 16.56 0.49
C GLU A 115 -13.85 15.14 -0.05
N THR A 116 -12.93 14.83 -0.97
CA THR A 116 -12.77 13.47 -1.52
C THR A 116 -12.41 12.47 -0.42
N ALA A 117 -11.55 12.84 0.52
CA ALA A 117 -11.17 11.99 1.66
C ALA A 117 -12.38 11.70 2.57
N SER A 118 -13.19 12.73 2.84
CA SER A 118 -14.43 12.59 3.59
C SER A 118 -15.42 11.64 2.89
N MET A 119 -15.64 11.84 1.59
CA MET A 119 -16.55 10.99 0.79
C MET A 119 -16.11 9.51 0.75
N LEU A 120 -14.81 9.26 0.72
CA LEU A 120 -14.25 7.91 0.66
C LEU A 120 -13.93 7.32 2.03
N SER A 121 -14.22 8.04 3.13
CA SER A 121 -13.93 7.64 4.51
C SER A 121 -12.47 7.21 4.70
N CYS A 122 -11.53 8.01 4.19
CA CYS A 122 -10.10 7.74 4.27
C CYS A 122 -9.29 9.00 4.59
N LYS A 123 -7.99 8.83 4.87
CA LYS A 123 -7.09 9.97 5.13
C LYS A 123 -6.76 10.71 3.82
N GLU A 124 -6.56 12.03 3.89
CA GLU A 124 -6.16 12.84 2.72
C GLU A 124 -4.88 12.33 2.05
N PHE A 125 -3.93 11.81 2.84
CA PHE A 125 -2.72 11.17 2.31
C PHE A 125 -3.05 10.03 1.33
N ALA A 126 -4.05 9.21 1.65
CA ALA A 126 -4.46 8.10 0.77
C ALA A 126 -5.08 8.61 -0.54
N VAL A 127 -5.84 9.72 -0.49
CA VAL A 127 -6.39 10.36 -1.69
C VAL A 127 -5.27 10.98 -2.54
N LYS A 128 -4.31 11.65 -1.90
CA LYS A 128 -3.14 12.22 -2.60
C LYS A 128 -2.36 11.14 -3.35
N LYS A 129 -2.01 10.03 -2.69
CA LYS A 129 -1.35 8.88 -3.32
C LYS A 129 -2.19 8.27 -4.44
N ALA A 130 -3.50 8.12 -4.23
CA ALA A 130 -4.40 7.62 -5.25
C ALA A 130 -4.44 8.53 -6.49
N LYS A 131 -4.44 9.87 -6.31
CA LYS A 131 -4.41 10.84 -7.41
C LYS A 131 -3.10 10.78 -8.20
N GLU A 132 -1.96 10.67 -7.52
CA GLU A 132 -0.64 10.52 -8.13
C GLU A 132 -0.57 9.24 -8.99
N GLN A 133 -1.04 8.12 -8.46
CA GLN A 133 -1.06 6.84 -9.16
C GLN A 133 -2.09 6.82 -10.30
N ALA A 134 -3.26 7.42 -10.10
CA ALA A 134 -4.33 7.48 -11.11
C ALA A 134 -3.90 8.19 -12.40
N ALA A 135 -2.97 9.14 -12.33
CA ALA A 135 -2.45 9.86 -13.50
C ALA A 135 -1.80 8.93 -14.55
N LYS A 136 -1.44 7.70 -14.17
CA LYS A 136 -0.84 6.67 -15.04
C LYS A 136 -1.88 5.78 -15.74
N PHE A 137 -3.18 5.96 -15.43
CA PHE A 137 -4.26 5.13 -15.93
C PHE A 137 -5.39 5.99 -16.51
N SER A 138 -6.11 5.47 -17.53
CA SER A 138 -7.36 6.12 -17.93
C SER A 138 -8.50 5.81 -16.95
N PRO A 139 -9.45 6.72 -16.72
CA PRO A 139 -10.60 6.46 -15.84
C PRO A 139 -11.42 5.23 -16.25
N LYS A 140 -11.59 5.00 -17.56
CA LYS A 140 -12.27 3.81 -18.09
C LYS A 140 -11.57 2.52 -17.65
N ARG A 141 -10.26 2.53 -17.66
CA ARG A 141 -9.41 1.40 -17.26
C ARG A 141 -9.53 1.12 -15.78
N LEU A 142 -9.43 2.16 -14.94
CA LEU A 142 -9.63 2.05 -13.49
C LEU A 142 -11.01 1.48 -13.16
N LYS A 143 -12.05 1.95 -13.85
CA LYS A 143 -13.41 1.40 -13.68
C LYS A 143 -13.47 -0.09 -14.01
N ASN A 144 -12.90 -0.52 -15.14
CA ASN A 144 -12.88 -1.93 -15.52
C ASN A 144 -12.18 -2.80 -14.47
N ILE A 145 -11.04 -2.32 -13.92
CA ILE A 145 -10.31 -3.03 -12.87
C ILE A 145 -11.17 -3.14 -11.59
N VAL A 146 -11.82 -2.06 -11.16
CA VAL A 146 -12.75 -2.08 -10.02
C VAL A 146 -13.83 -3.13 -10.21
N ASP A 147 -14.49 -3.14 -11.39
CA ASP A 147 -15.57 -4.09 -11.70
C ASP A 147 -15.07 -5.55 -11.68
N LYS A 148 -13.85 -5.80 -12.17
CA LYS A 148 -13.22 -7.14 -12.13
C LYS A 148 -12.91 -7.57 -10.70
N LEU A 149 -12.24 -6.73 -9.91
CA LEU A 149 -11.93 -7.05 -8.52
C LEU A 149 -13.20 -7.31 -7.69
N ALA A 150 -14.26 -6.53 -7.89
CA ALA A 150 -15.56 -6.76 -7.25
C ALA A 150 -16.16 -8.12 -7.63
N ARG A 151 -16.01 -8.57 -8.89
CA ARG A 151 -16.47 -9.90 -9.31
C ARG A 151 -15.68 -11.02 -8.67
N TYR A 152 -14.37 -10.89 -8.51
CA TYR A 152 -13.54 -11.89 -7.83
C TYR A 152 -13.86 -11.95 -6.34
N ASP A 153 -14.06 -10.81 -5.68
CA ASP A 153 -14.50 -10.76 -4.28
C ASP A 153 -15.86 -11.46 -4.10
N PHE A 154 -16.81 -11.21 -4.99
CA PHE A 154 -18.11 -11.89 -4.99
C PHE A 154 -17.98 -13.41 -5.17
N LYS A 155 -17.17 -13.85 -6.16
CA LYS A 155 -16.95 -15.29 -6.42
C LYS A 155 -16.29 -15.99 -5.20
N PHE A 156 -15.37 -15.33 -4.53
CA PHE A 156 -14.78 -15.83 -3.30
C PHE A 156 -15.83 -15.94 -2.18
N LYS A 157 -16.56 -14.87 -1.91
CA LYS A 157 -17.59 -14.82 -0.85
C LYS A 157 -18.76 -15.77 -1.08
N SER A 158 -19.09 -16.07 -2.34
CA SER A 158 -20.12 -17.03 -2.72
C SER A 158 -19.62 -18.49 -2.74
N GLY A 159 -18.32 -18.73 -2.47
CA GLY A 159 -17.74 -20.07 -2.52
C GLY A 159 -17.46 -20.60 -3.94
N ALA A 160 -17.64 -19.79 -4.96
CA ALA A 160 -17.38 -20.17 -6.36
C ALA A 160 -15.87 -20.23 -6.68
N LEU A 161 -15.03 -19.53 -5.92
CA LEU A 161 -13.57 -19.58 -6.01
C LEU A 161 -12.95 -19.70 -4.62
N SER A 162 -11.80 -20.38 -4.55
CA SER A 162 -10.94 -20.31 -3.35
C SER A 162 -10.36 -18.91 -3.18
N LEU A 163 -9.92 -18.58 -1.95
CA LEU A 163 -9.24 -17.31 -1.69
C LEU A 163 -8.02 -17.13 -2.60
N ASP A 164 -7.19 -18.18 -2.73
CA ASP A 164 -5.97 -18.13 -3.54
C ASP A 164 -6.29 -17.82 -5.01
N ASN A 165 -7.26 -18.52 -5.59
CA ASN A 165 -7.65 -18.28 -6.98
C ASN A 165 -8.23 -16.87 -7.16
N ALA A 166 -9.10 -16.42 -6.27
CA ALA A 166 -9.67 -15.07 -6.35
C ALA A 166 -8.58 -14.00 -6.21
N PHE A 167 -7.61 -14.20 -5.32
CA PHE A 167 -6.50 -13.31 -5.11
C PHE A 167 -5.59 -13.22 -6.35
N TYR A 168 -5.06 -14.36 -6.80
CA TYR A 168 -4.13 -14.36 -7.94
C TYR A 168 -4.79 -13.94 -9.26
N GLU A 169 -6.00 -14.43 -9.56
CA GLU A 169 -6.72 -14.00 -10.76
C GLU A 169 -7.11 -12.52 -10.69
N GLY A 170 -7.49 -12.02 -9.51
CA GLY A 170 -7.77 -10.61 -9.28
C GLY A 170 -6.54 -9.74 -9.55
N VAL A 171 -5.39 -10.07 -8.98
CA VAL A 171 -4.13 -9.33 -9.20
C VAL A 171 -3.68 -9.40 -10.66
N LEU A 172 -3.73 -10.60 -11.28
CA LEU A 172 -3.44 -10.76 -12.70
C LEU A 172 -4.35 -9.90 -13.59
N SER A 173 -5.63 -9.79 -13.23
CA SER A 173 -6.56 -8.93 -13.98
C SER A 173 -6.16 -7.45 -13.93
N VAL A 174 -5.62 -6.99 -12.79
CA VAL A 174 -5.07 -5.63 -12.67
C VAL A 174 -3.84 -5.46 -13.56
N MET A 175 -2.92 -6.44 -13.55
CA MET A 175 -1.72 -6.43 -14.38
C MET A 175 -2.02 -6.43 -15.88
N CYS A 176 -2.97 -7.23 -16.32
CA CYS A 176 -3.36 -7.31 -17.75
C CYS A 176 -4.05 -6.04 -18.25
N ASP A 177 -4.75 -5.33 -17.37
CA ASP A 177 -5.38 -4.05 -17.71
C ASP A 177 -4.43 -2.86 -17.50
N ALA A 178 -3.21 -3.08 -17.01
CA ALA A 178 -2.18 -2.03 -16.77
C ALA A 178 -1.18 -1.79 -17.95
#